data_cb66225180d7b67a3e30af6a308e8e4b
#
_entry.id   cb66225180d7b67a3e30af6a308e8e4b
#
_cell.length_a   1.000
_cell.length_b   1.000
_cell.length_c   1.000
_cell.angle_alpha   90.00
_cell.angle_beta   90.00
_cell.angle_gamma   90.00
#
_symmetry.space_group_name_H-M   'P 1'
#
loop_
_entity.id
_entity.type
_entity.pdbx_description
1 polymer ?
#
loop_
_entity_poly.entity_id
_entity_poly.type
_entity_poly.pdbx_seq_one_letter_code
_entity_poly.pdbx_strand_id
1 'polypeptide(L)'
;MIATLQHFTRALLTPDLSLAMLADARVVTDSSGMPRLMRTTCFIEAGIEWRGERWLVAMPLTPSAMLRTERTASALRRLNTGCLAEYRILPGEMRWHDETGSERRTDLILQHLPAGREFAEALITEDKATLLAALDTLRDSLRELEFTHNNLKETNLRWCRGRFIPIRYYDARIGAADNGTGDAEAFESLRRRIADAPAPQPLVKDIAAPYDPLRRLTGHRWTSHVFEGLVCVEDESGFGFVDTDNNPVIPAQFVWAGDFREGRAEVQTPTGMGLIDRQGSYVIPPEYEIVDYDPAASVAHVRHNGRWALFDYLGHRLTEFRQEAPEPCGPEICR
;
A
#
# COMPACT_ATOMS: atom_id res chain seq x y z
N MET A 1 8.37 19.40 2.49
CA MET A 1 7.09 19.34 3.23
C MET A 1 6.14 18.48 2.41
N ILE A 2 5.44 17.56 3.03
CA ILE A 2 4.54 16.59 2.38
C ILE A 2 3.10 17.00 2.67
N ALA A 3 2.20 16.79 1.70
CA ALA A 3 0.78 17.04 1.87
C ALA A 3 0.20 16.12 2.97
N THR A 4 -0.74 16.64 3.75
CA THR A 4 -1.37 15.94 4.86
C THR A 4 -2.71 15.33 4.46
N LEU A 5 -3.25 14.46 5.33
CA LEU A 5 -4.63 13.95 5.23
C LEU A 5 -5.64 15.08 5.01
N GLN A 6 -5.50 16.20 5.74
CA GLN A 6 -6.43 17.34 5.64
C GLN A 6 -6.37 18.00 4.25
N HIS A 7 -5.16 18.13 3.67
CA HIS A 7 -4.99 18.65 2.31
C HIS A 7 -5.68 17.75 1.28
N PHE A 8 -5.52 16.44 1.40
CA PHE A 8 -6.16 15.48 0.50
C PHE A 8 -7.68 15.48 0.64
N THR A 9 -8.20 15.45 1.88
CA THR A 9 -9.65 15.53 2.12
C THR A 9 -10.25 16.79 1.53
N ARG A 10 -9.62 17.95 1.75
CA ARG A 10 -10.07 19.23 1.21
C ARG A 10 -10.06 19.23 -0.31
N ALA A 11 -9.00 18.69 -0.93
CA ALA A 11 -8.89 18.61 -2.37
C ALA A 11 -10.00 17.76 -3.00
N LEU A 12 -10.41 16.68 -2.35
CA LEU A 12 -11.51 15.84 -2.80
C LEU A 12 -12.90 16.48 -2.63
N LEU A 13 -13.04 17.38 -1.66
CA LEU A 13 -14.30 18.13 -1.44
C LEU A 13 -14.42 19.34 -2.37
N THR A 14 -13.30 19.87 -2.87
CA THR A 14 -13.25 21.02 -3.80
C THR A 14 -12.34 20.70 -4.99
N PRO A 15 -12.67 19.68 -5.79
CA PRO A 15 -11.79 19.21 -6.86
C PRO A 15 -11.52 20.27 -7.92
N ASP A 16 -12.50 21.08 -8.27
CA ASP A 16 -12.41 22.19 -9.21
C ASP A 16 -11.38 23.26 -8.82
N LEU A 17 -11.13 23.45 -7.53
CA LEU A 17 -10.16 24.40 -6.99
C LEU A 17 -8.77 23.77 -6.74
N SER A 18 -8.74 22.48 -6.46
CA SER A 18 -7.56 21.84 -5.88
C SER A 18 -6.91 20.79 -6.78
N LEU A 19 -7.66 20.22 -7.73
CA LEU A 19 -7.16 19.19 -8.66
C LEU A 19 -7.01 19.75 -10.06
N ALA A 20 -6.06 19.22 -10.82
CA ALA A 20 -5.78 19.67 -12.17
C ALA A 20 -6.58 18.86 -13.22
N MET A 21 -6.27 17.56 -13.34
CA MET A 21 -6.94 16.66 -14.29
C MET A 21 -8.28 16.16 -13.77
N LEU A 22 -8.38 15.95 -12.46
CA LEU A 22 -9.56 15.41 -11.78
C LEU A 22 -10.51 16.51 -11.27
N ALA A 23 -10.45 17.71 -11.82
CA ALA A 23 -11.26 18.85 -11.41
C ALA A 23 -12.79 18.61 -11.53
N ASP A 24 -13.23 17.72 -12.44
CA ASP A 24 -14.61 17.31 -12.67
C ASP A 24 -14.95 15.95 -11.99
N ALA A 25 -14.04 15.37 -11.22
CA ALA A 25 -14.27 14.11 -10.54
C ALA A 25 -15.25 14.29 -9.36
N ARG A 26 -16.04 13.25 -9.08
CA ARG A 26 -16.93 13.18 -7.93
C ARG A 26 -16.41 12.16 -6.94
N VAL A 27 -16.10 12.58 -5.72
CA VAL A 27 -15.67 11.67 -4.68
C VAL A 27 -16.84 10.83 -4.14
N VAL A 28 -16.56 9.56 -3.83
CA VAL A 28 -17.51 8.70 -3.13
C VAL A 28 -17.57 9.12 -1.67
N THR A 29 -18.75 9.53 -1.21
CA THR A 29 -18.99 10.01 0.16
C THR A 29 -19.73 8.99 1.01
N ASP A 30 -19.65 9.15 2.32
CA ASP A 30 -20.51 8.48 3.29
C ASP A 30 -21.87 9.20 3.43
N SER A 31 -22.69 8.74 4.37
CA SER A 31 -24.02 9.34 4.65
C SER A 31 -23.97 10.77 5.20
N SER A 32 -22.83 11.24 5.68
CA SER A 32 -22.60 12.61 6.16
C SER A 32 -22.06 13.54 5.06
N GLY A 33 -21.83 13.02 3.85
CA GLY A 33 -21.26 13.76 2.73
C GLY A 33 -19.73 13.89 2.79
N MET A 34 -19.07 13.20 3.71
CA MET A 34 -17.62 13.19 3.81
C MET A 34 -17.00 12.10 2.92
N PRO A 35 -15.83 12.35 2.31
CA PRO A 35 -15.10 11.34 1.52
C PRO A 35 -14.87 10.07 2.33
N ARG A 36 -15.20 8.91 1.74
CA ARG A 36 -14.80 7.62 2.30
C ARG A 36 -13.33 7.40 2.04
N LEU A 37 -12.53 7.65 3.07
CA LEU A 37 -11.08 7.50 2.99
C LEU A 37 -10.66 6.15 3.55
N MET A 38 -9.72 5.51 2.85
CA MET A 38 -8.96 4.37 3.37
C MET A 38 -7.52 4.81 3.54
N ARG A 39 -6.96 4.61 4.73
CA ARG A 39 -5.59 4.95 5.06
C ARG A 39 -4.80 3.68 5.36
N THR A 40 -3.60 3.62 4.82
CA THR A 40 -2.54 2.70 5.23
C THR A 40 -1.41 3.50 5.88
N THR A 41 -0.34 2.87 6.31
CA THR A 41 0.86 3.56 6.79
C THR A 41 1.46 4.47 5.73
N CYS A 42 1.47 4.03 4.47
CA CYS A 42 2.17 4.71 3.37
C CYS A 42 1.27 5.54 2.46
N PHE A 43 -0.04 5.28 2.44
CA PHE A 43 -0.97 5.88 1.48
C PHE A 43 -2.30 6.23 2.12
N ILE A 44 -2.96 7.22 1.54
CA ILE A 44 -4.37 7.49 1.76
C ILE A 44 -5.08 7.46 0.41
N GLU A 45 -6.25 6.83 0.35
CA GLU A 45 -7.02 6.70 -0.89
C GLU A 45 -8.49 7.03 -0.70
N ALA A 46 -9.14 7.37 -1.80
CA ALA A 46 -10.58 7.51 -1.93
C ALA A 46 -11.08 6.91 -3.25
N GLY A 47 -12.32 6.46 -3.25
CA GLY A 47 -13.04 6.16 -4.49
C GLY A 47 -13.54 7.44 -5.12
N ILE A 48 -13.43 7.56 -6.44
CA ILE A 48 -14.01 8.65 -7.23
C ILE A 48 -14.76 8.11 -8.46
N GLU A 49 -15.72 8.87 -8.93
CA GLU A 49 -16.33 8.72 -10.25
C GLU A 49 -15.77 9.79 -11.17
N TRP A 50 -15.17 9.39 -12.27
CA TRP A 50 -14.58 10.28 -13.25
C TRP A 50 -14.77 9.74 -14.67
N ARG A 51 -15.27 10.59 -15.55
CA ARG A 51 -15.61 10.23 -16.95
C ARG A 51 -16.51 9.01 -17.10
N GLY A 52 -17.46 8.85 -16.16
CA GLY A 52 -18.42 7.75 -16.15
C GLY A 52 -17.86 6.41 -15.64
N GLU A 53 -16.64 6.37 -15.17
CA GLU A 53 -15.99 5.18 -14.61
C GLU A 53 -15.61 5.39 -13.15
N ARG A 54 -15.36 4.30 -12.43
CA ARG A 54 -14.91 4.32 -11.03
C ARG A 54 -13.41 4.18 -10.96
N TRP A 55 -12.80 5.00 -10.12
CA TRP A 55 -11.36 5.03 -9.92
C TRP A 55 -11.02 5.07 -8.43
N LEU A 56 -9.84 4.62 -8.10
CA LEU A 56 -9.18 4.90 -6.83
C LEU A 56 -8.19 6.03 -7.07
N VAL A 57 -8.27 7.08 -6.28
CA VAL A 57 -7.27 8.13 -6.22
C VAL A 57 -6.54 8.02 -4.90
N ALA A 58 -5.20 8.01 -4.93
CA ALA A 58 -4.41 7.87 -3.73
C ALA A 58 -3.28 8.89 -3.66
N MET A 59 -2.93 9.27 -2.45
CA MET A 59 -1.82 10.17 -2.15
C MET A 59 -0.78 9.43 -1.29
N PRO A 60 0.49 9.38 -1.73
CA PRO A 60 1.59 8.90 -0.91
C PRO A 60 1.81 9.80 0.32
N LEU A 61 2.01 9.19 1.48
CA LEU A 61 2.21 9.89 2.76
C LEU A 61 3.68 10.04 3.13
N THR A 62 4.58 9.40 2.40
CA THR A 62 6.03 9.42 2.68
C THR A 62 6.86 9.53 1.41
N PRO A 63 8.11 10.01 1.49
CA PRO A 63 9.02 10.05 0.35
C PRO A 63 9.32 8.66 -0.24
N SER A 64 9.45 7.63 0.60
CA SER A 64 9.68 6.26 0.15
C SER A 64 8.46 5.70 -0.60
N ALA A 65 7.25 5.99 -0.14
CA ALA A 65 6.03 5.62 -0.86
C ALA A 65 5.94 6.29 -2.24
N MET A 66 6.33 7.56 -2.37
CA MET A 66 6.44 8.25 -3.66
C MET A 66 7.37 7.51 -4.61
N LEU A 67 8.57 7.18 -4.14
CA LEU A 67 9.59 6.50 -4.95
C LEU A 67 9.10 5.11 -5.42
N ARG A 68 8.49 4.32 -4.53
CA ARG A 68 7.89 3.02 -4.90
C ARG A 68 6.83 3.18 -5.97
N THR A 69 5.95 4.17 -5.82
CA THR A 69 4.89 4.48 -6.77
C THR A 69 5.44 4.78 -8.17
N GLU A 70 6.49 5.60 -8.26
CA GLU A 70 7.14 5.95 -9.53
C GLU A 70 7.73 4.72 -10.22
N ARG A 71 8.41 3.85 -9.47
CA ARG A 71 8.94 2.58 -9.98
C ARG A 71 7.84 1.68 -10.52
N THR A 72 6.78 1.46 -9.72
CA THR A 72 5.62 0.64 -10.11
C THR A 72 4.94 1.19 -11.35
N ALA A 73 4.62 2.49 -11.41
CA ALA A 73 3.96 3.10 -12.57
C ALA A 73 4.83 3.06 -13.83
N SER A 74 6.16 3.24 -13.69
CA SER A 74 7.09 3.15 -14.79
C SER A 74 7.17 1.75 -15.37
N ALA A 75 7.19 0.73 -14.52
CA ALA A 75 7.22 -0.66 -14.93
C ALA A 75 5.90 -1.10 -15.58
N LEU A 76 4.75 -0.74 -14.98
CA LEU A 76 3.41 -1.08 -15.52
C LEU A 76 3.14 -0.48 -16.90
N ARG A 77 3.71 0.69 -17.23
CA ARG A 77 3.58 1.27 -18.59
C ARG A 77 4.15 0.37 -19.69
N ARG A 78 5.09 -0.50 -19.35
CA ARG A 78 5.73 -1.44 -20.28
C ARG A 78 4.97 -2.75 -20.43
N LEU A 79 4.00 -3.01 -19.52
CA LEU A 79 3.21 -4.22 -19.51
C LEU A 79 1.85 -3.95 -20.18
N ASN A 80 1.59 -4.60 -21.29
CA ASN A 80 0.28 -4.56 -21.94
C ASN A 80 -0.50 -5.83 -21.52
N THR A 81 -1.28 -5.73 -20.43
CA THR A 81 -1.93 -6.90 -19.85
C THR A 81 -3.41 -6.67 -19.58
N GLY A 82 -4.22 -7.64 -19.92
CA GLY A 82 -5.65 -7.63 -19.59
C GLY A 82 -5.98 -8.12 -18.17
N CYS A 83 -4.98 -8.55 -17.37
CA CYS A 83 -5.19 -9.06 -16.00
C CYS A 83 -4.93 -8.01 -14.92
N LEU A 84 -4.32 -6.87 -15.26
CA LEU A 84 -4.07 -5.75 -14.35
C LEU A 84 -4.97 -4.57 -14.69
N ALA A 85 -5.45 -3.86 -13.66
CA ALA A 85 -6.18 -2.61 -13.81
C ALA A 85 -5.23 -1.47 -14.19
N GLU A 86 -5.69 -0.48 -14.95
CA GLU A 86 -4.91 0.71 -15.30
C GLU A 86 -4.42 1.41 -14.03
N TYR A 87 -3.13 1.77 -14.02
CA TYR A 87 -2.47 2.44 -12.91
C TYR A 87 -1.50 3.49 -13.43
N ARG A 88 -1.62 4.73 -12.95
CA ARG A 88 -0.76 5.82 -13.38
C ARG A 88 -0.57 6.86 -12.30
N ILE A 89 0.51 7.62 -12.41
CA ILE A 89 0.75 8.83 -11.61
C ILE A 89 0.22 10.02 -12.39
N LEU A 90 -0.40 10.94 -11.68
CA LEU A 90 -0.80 12.26 -12.12
C LEU A 90 0.15 13.28 -11.49
N PRO A 91 1.16 13.78 -12.22
CA PRO A 91 2.16 14.67 -11.67
C PRO A 91 1.57 16.04 -11.32
N GLY A 92 1.90 16.55 -10.12
CA GLY A 92 1.45 17.85 -9.65
C GLY A 92 -0.06 18.02 -9.59
N GLU A 93 -0.80 16.94 -9.52
CA GLU A 93 -2.27 16.90 -9.63
C GLU A 93 -2.96 17.69 -8.53
N MET A 94 -2.52 17.55 -7.26
CA MET A 94 -3.13 18.23 -6.14
C MET A 94 -2.37 19.49 -5.76
N ARG A 95 -3.09 20.63 -5.74
CA ARG A 95 -2.60 21.93 -5.25
C ARG A 95 -3.04 22.14 -3.80
N TRP A 96 -2.13 22.61 -2.98
CA TRP A 96 -2.39 22.94 -1.59
C TRP A 96 -1.45 24.06 -1.11
N HIS A 97 -1.73 24.68 0.04
CA HIS A 97 -0.90 25.74 0.61
C HIS A 97 -0.25 25.23 1.91
N ASP A 98 1.03 25.51 2.05
CA ASP A 98 1.76 25.18 3.26
C ASP A 98 1.50 26.26 4.36
N GLU A 99 2.10 26.04 5.54
CA GLU A 99 1.93 26.93 6.71
C GLU A 99 2.40 28.35 6.42
N THR A 100 3.24 28.59 5.42
CA THR A 100 3.69 29.91 4.98
C THR A 100 2.74 30.55 3.97
N GLY A 101 1.68 29.84 3.56
CA GLY A 101 0.76 30.26 2.51
C GLY A 101 1.29 30.07 1.08
N SER A 102 2.43 29.40 0.92
CA SER A 102 3.00 29.10 -0.40
C SER A 102 2.27 27.96 -1.08
N GLU A 103 1.93 28.11 -2.37
CA GLU A 103 1.34 27.02 -3.16
C GLU A 103 2.34 25.88 -3.34
N ARG A 104 1.88 24.68 -3.08
CA ARG A 104 2.58 23.42 -3.27
C ARG A 104 1.77 22.50 -4.17
N ARG A 105 2.46 21.55 -4.78
CA ARG A 105 1.84 20.51 -5.61
C ARG A 105 2.28 19.13 -5.15
N THR A 106 1.37 18.18 -5.27
CA THR A 106 1.61 16.78 -4.90
C THR A 106 1.08 15.89 -6.02
N ASP A 107 1.85 14.87 -6.35
CA ASP A 107 1.46 13.85 -7.29
C ASP A 107 0.42 12.95 -6.66
N LEU A 108 -0.58 12.54 -7.46
CA LEU A 108 -1.57 11.56 -7.06
C LEU A 108 -1.43 10.30 -7.92
N ILE A 109 -1.83 9.19 -7.34
CA ILE A 109 -1.98 7.92 -8.04
C ILE A 109 -3.42 7.81 -8.49
N LEU A 110 -3.63 7.39 -9.73
CA LEU A 110 -4.93 7.05 -10.27
C LEU A 110 -4.93 5.60 -10.71
N GLN A 111 -5.81 4.78 -10.14
CA GLN A 111 -6.01 3.39 -10.50
C GLN A 111 -7.45 3.14 -10.91
N HIS A 112 -7.66 2.52 -12.08
CA HIS A 112 -8.99 2.12 -12.49
C HIS A 112 -9.56 1.08 -11.52
N LEU A 113 -10.80 1.28 -11.07
CA LEU A 113 -11.53 0.32 -10.26
C LEU A 113 -12.46 -0.49 -11.16
N PRO A 114 -12.07 -1.72 -11.57
CA PRO A 114 -12.84 -2.50 -12.52
C PRO A 114 -14.27 -2.74 -12.03
N ALA A 115 -15.24 -2.61 -12.94
CA ALA A 115 -16.63 -2.93 -12.64
C ALA A 115 -16.75 -4.44 -12.33
N GLY A 116 -17.26 -4.74 -11.14
CA GLY A 116 -17.36 -6.11 -10.64
C GLY A 116 -17.71 -6.13 -9.16
N ARG A 117 -17.67 -7.32 -8.58
CA ARG A 117 -17.98 -7.56 -7.17
C ARG A 117 -16.71 -7.60 -6.32
N GLU A 118 -16.87 -7.36 -5.04
CA GLU A 118 -15.81 -7.60 -4.07
C GLU A 118 -15.57 -9.11 -3.90
N PHE A 119 -14.39 -9.49 -3.41
CA PHE A 119 -14.05 -10.89 -3.15
C PHE A 119 -15.08 -11.57 -2.23
N ALA A 120 -15.49 -10.88 -1.15
CA ALA A 120 -16.48 -11.39 -0.21
C ALA A 120 -17.85 -11.65 -0.86
N GLU A 121 -18.28 -10.81 -1.79
CA GLU A 121 -19.52 -11.03 -2.56
C GLU A 121 -19.37 -12.20 -3.54
N ALA A 122 -18.21 -12.34 -4.16
CA ALA A 122 -17.95 -13.48 -5.05
C ALA A 122 -17.95 -14.81 -4.29
N LEU A 123 -17.44 -14.86 -3.06
CA LEU A 123 -17.51 -16.07 -2.21
C LEU A 123 -18.93 -16.57 -1.96
N ILE A 124 -19.91 -15.67 -1.95
CA ILE A 124 -21.32 -16.01 -1.67
C ILE A 124 -22.05 -16.40 -2.95
N THR A 125 -21.65 -15.85 -4.11
CA THR A 125 -22.41 -15.92 -5.36
C THR A 125 -21.85 -16.88 -6.39
N GLU A 126 -20.56 -17.22 -6.29
CA GLU A 126 -19.86 -18.08 -7.26
C GLU A 126 -19.56 -19.44 -6.66
N ASP A 127 -19.46 -20.45 -7.50
CA ASP A 127 -19.00 -21.76 -7.05
C ASP A 127 -17.50 -21.78 -6.74
N LYS A 128 -17.11 -22.61 -5.77
CA LYS A 128 -15.72 -22.69 -5.30
C LYS A 128 -14.73 -23.13 -6.38
N ALA A 129 -15.15 -24.03 -7.28
CA ALA A 129 -14.26 -24.53 -8.32
C ALA A 129 -13.92 -23.42 -9.32
N THR A 130 -14.90 -22.60 -9.69
CA THR A 130 -14.73 -21.42 -10.53
C THR A 130 -13.79 -20.40 -9.86
N LEU A 131 -14.00 -20.10 -8.57
CA LEU A 131 -13.15 -19.16 -7.85
C LEU A 131 -11.70 -19.67 -7.71
N LEU A 132 -11.51 -20.97 -7.40
CA LEU A 132 -10.18 -21.56 -7.30
C LEU A 132 -9.45 -21.55 -8.64
N ALA A 133 -10.13 -21.92 -9.73
CA ALA A 133 -9.55 -21.88 -11.07
C ALA A 133 -9.15 -20.45 -11.49
N ALA A 134 -9.99 -19.46 -11.15
CA ALA A 134 -9.67 -18.05 -11.42
C ALA A 134 -8.49 -17.55 -10.57
N LEU A 135 -8.37 -18.00 -9.33
CA LEU A 135 -7.25 -17.66 -8.45
C LEU A 135 -5.93 -18.25 -8.97
N ASP A 136 -5.96 -19.51 -9.45
CA ASP A 136 -4.79 -20.14 -10.08
C ASP A 136 -4.40 -19.41 -11.36
N THR A 137 -5.38 -19.04 -12.20
CA THR A 137 -5.13 -18.25 -13.41
C THR A 137 -4.49 -16.90 -13.09
N LEU A 138 -4.95 -16.21 -12.04
CA LEU A 138 -4.34 -14.96 -11.60
C LEU A 138 -2.89 -15.18 -11.16
N ARG A 139 -2.63 -16.19 -10.30
CA ARG A 139 -1.28 -16.51 -9.83
C ARG A 139 -0.33 -16.73 -10.99
N ASP A 140 -0.74 -17.56 -11.98
CA ASP A 140 0.11 -17.92 -13.12
C ASP A 140 0.34 -16.69 -14.02
N SER A 141 -0.68 -15.84 -14.22
CA SER A 141 -0.55 -14.58 -14.96
C SER A 141 0.41 -13.59 -14.27
N LEU A 142 0.33 -13.43 -12.95
CA LEU A 142 1.25 -12.55 -12.21
C LEU A 142 2.68 -13.07 -12.28
N ARG A 143 2.88 -14.39 -12.22
CA ARG A 143 4.20 -15.01 -12.38
C ARG A 143 4.78 -14.79 -13.78
N GLU A 144 3.98 -14.95 -14.84
CA GLU A 144 4.42 -14.67 -16.21
C GLU A 144 4.82 -13.21 -16.43
N LEU A 145 4.20 -12.29 -15.71
CA LEU A 145 4.49 -10.87 -15.76
C LEU A 145 5.65 -10.47 -14.84
N GLU A 146 6.22 -11.42 -14.09
CA GLU A 146 7.17 -11.12 -13.01
C GLU A 146 6.63 -10.03 -12.06
N PHE A 147 5.32 -10.06 -11.80
CA PHE A 147 4.61 -9.09 -10.97
C PHE A 147 4.32 -9.69 -9.60
N THR A 148 4.83 -9.05 -8.55
CA THR A 148 4.53 -9.37 -7.16
C THR A 148 3.72 -8.23 -6.56
N HIS A 149 2.55 -8.54 -6.02
CA HIS A 149 1.64 -7.54 -5.44
C HIS A 149 2.11 -7.04 -4.08
N ASN A 150 2.75 -7.89 -3.29
CA ASN A 150 3.25 -7.67 -1.91
C ASN A 150 2.20 -7.26 -0.87
N ASN A 151 0.93 -7.19 -1.24
CA ASN A 151 -0.20 -6.90 -0.35
C ASN A 151 -1.49 -7.53 -0.90
N LEU A 152 -1.36 -8.75 -1.43
CA LEU A 152 -2.48 -9.48 -2.00
C LEU A 152 -3.39 -10.00 -0.87
N LYS A 153 -4.65 -9.56 -0.86
CA LYS A 153 -5.67 -9.96 0.12
C LYS A 153 -7.07 -9.78 -0.43
N GLU A 154 -8.08 -10.26 0.29
CA GLU A 154 -9.50 -10.21 -0.12
C GLU A 154 -9.93 -8.81 -0.59
N THR A 155 -9.58 -7.77 0.17
CA THR A 155 -9.95 -6.38 -0.13
C THR A 155 -9.24 -5.78 -1.34
N ASN A 156 -8.18 -6.44 -1.81
CA ASN A 156 -7.37 -6.00 -2.95
C ASN A 156 -7.64 -6.83 -4.21
N LEU A 157 -8.73 -7.61 -4.22
CA LEU A 157 -9.20 -8.38 -5.37
C LEU A 157 -10.62 -7.97 -5.76
N ARG A 158 -10.83 -7.80 -7.07
CA ARG A 158 -12.15 -7.58 -7.67
C ARG A 158 -12.52 -8.79 -8.52
N TRP A 159 -13.75 -9.28 -8.36
CA TRP A 159 -14.31 -10.33 -9.21
C TRP A 159 -14.99 -9.72 -10.44
N CYS A 160 -14.41 -9.91 -11.60
CA CYS A 160 -14.82 -9.25 -12.82
C CYS A 160 -14.96 -10.26 -13.96
N ARG A 161 -16.18 -10.56 -14.39
CA ARG A 161 -16.46 -11.42 -15.56
C ARG A 161 -15.72 -12.78 -15.51
N GLY A 162 -15.79 -13.48 -14.38
CA GLY A 162 -15.21 -14.82 -14.23
C GLY A 162 -13.71 -14.84 -13.90
N ARG A 163 -13.10 -13.73 -13.53
CA ARG A 163 -11.68 -13.65 -13.16
C ARG A 163 -11.44 -12.67 -12.01
N PHE A 164 -10.38 -12.89 -11.27
CA PHE A 164 -9.89 -11.92 -10.30
C PHE A 164 -8.99 -10.89 -10.96
N ILE A 165 -9.17 -9.62 -10.60
CA ILE A 165 -8.32 -8.49 -10.98
C ILE A 165 -7.80 -7.87 -9.69
N PRO A 166 -6.48 -7.84 -9.47
CA PRO A 166 -5.89 -7.19 -8.32
C PRO A 166 -5.99 -5.67 -8.46
N ILE A 167 -6.04 -4.98 -7.33
CA ILE A 167 -6.06 -3.51 -7.21
C ILE A 167 -5.13 -3.09 -6.07
N ARG A 168 -4.80 -1.78 -5.95
CA ARG A 168 -3.91 -1.22 -4.92
C ARG A 168 -2.47 -1.70 -5.02
N TYR A 169 -1.84 -1.41 -6.16
CA TYR A 169 -0.46 -1.81 -6.48
C TYR A 169 0.61 -0.98 -5.75
N TYR A 170 0.30 -0.39 -4.61
CA TYR A 170 1.17 0.56 -3.91
C TYR A 170 2.51 -0.03 -3.47
N ASP A 171 2.52 -1.33 -3.20
CA ASP A 171 3.69 -2.08 -2.76
C ASP A 171 4.19 -3.06 -3.83
N ALA A 172 3.60 -3.03 -5.03
CA ALA A 172 3.91 -3.99 -6.07
C ALA A 172 5.33 -3.82 -6.62
N ARG A 173 5.88 -4.93 -7.08
CA ARG A 173 7.18 -5.00 -7.74
C ARG A 173 7.06 -5.72 -9.06
N ILE A 174 7.94 -5.37 -9.99
CA ILE A 174 7.98 -5.95 -11.33
C ILE A 174 9.44 -6.19 -11.68
N GLY A 175 9.77 -7.44 -12.04
CA GLY A 175 11.10 -7.90 -12.39
C GLY A 175 11.55 -9.14 -11.61
N ALA A 176 12.56 -9.84 -12.12
CA ALA A 176 13.00 -11.17 -11.68
C ALA A 176 13.60 -11.27 -10.25
N ALA A 177 13.62 -10.20 -9.49
CA ALA A 177 14.21 -10.20 -8.14
C ALA A 177 13.35 -10.91 -7.09
N ASP A 178 12.10 -11.28 -7.43
CA ASP A 178 11.25 -12.02 -6.50
C ASP A 178 11.45 -13.53 -6.71
N ASN A 179 11.98 -14.19 -5.69
CA ASN A 179 12.08 -15.66 -5.63
C ASN A 179 10.72 -16.36 -5.55
N GLY A 180 9.61 -15.68 -5.91
CA GLY A 180 8.25 -16.20 -5.94
C GLY A 180 7.61 -16.39 -4.57
N THR A 181 8.19 -15.83 -3.51
CA THR A 181 7.67 -15.98 -2.14
C THR A 181 6.73 -14.85 -1.73
N GLY A 182 6.83 -13.65 -2.33
CA GLY A 182 6.14 -12.46 -1.86
C GLY A 182 4.61 -12.57 -1.80
N ASP A 183 3.97 -13.26 -2.76
CA ASP A 183 2.52 -13.47 -2.76
C ASP A 183 2.11 -14.94 -2.48
N ALA A 184 3.06 -15.86 -2.29
CA ALA A 184 2.76 -17.29 -2.15
C ALA A 184 1.84 -17.57 -0.94
N GLU A 185 2.17 -17.04 0.22
CA GLU A 185 1.35 -17.18 1.44
C GLU A 185 -0.03 -16.52 1.27
N ALA A 186 -0.08 -15.39 0.58
CA ALA A 186 -1.33 -14.69 0.29
C ALA A 186 -2.25 -15.54 -0.60
N PHE A 187 -1.72 -16.16 -1.66
CA PHE A 187 -2.47 -17.10 -2.51
C PHE A 187 -2.96 -18.31 -1.72
N GLU A 188 -2.15 -18.89 -0.84
CA GLU A 188 -2.57 -20.00 0.01
C GLU A 188 -3.64 -19.59 1.03
N SER A 189 -3.56 -18.39 1.58
CA SER A 189 -4.58 -17.83 2.46
C SER A 189 -5.90 -17.63 1.74
N LEU A 190 -5.88 -17.00 0.55
CA LEU A 190 -7.06 -16.81 -0.30
C LEU A 190 -7.67 -18.16 -0.73
N ARG A 191 -6.85 -19.15 -1.09
CA ARG A 191 -7.29 -20.50 -1.44
C ARG A 191 -8.03 -21.16 -0.27
N ARG A 192 -7.47 -21.11 0.93
CA ARG A 192 -8.13 -21.60 2.16
C ARG A 192 -9.46 -20.88 2.39
N ARG A 193 -9.47 -19.57 2.25
CA ARG A 193 -10.68 -18.75 2.42
C ARG A 193 -11.80 -19.14 1.44
N ILE A 194 -11.47 -19.45 0.19
CA ILE A 194 -12.44 -19.98 -0.80
C ILE A 194 -12.89 -21.38 -0.40
N ALA A 195 -11.97 -22.27 -0.01
CA ALA A 195 -12.29 -23.64 0.35
C ALA A 195 -13.25 -23.72 1.55
N ASP A 196 -13.02 -22.86 2.56
CA ASP A 196 -13.79 -22.79 3.81
C ASP A 196 -15.11 -22.00 3.68
N ALA A 197 -15.32 -21.30 2.55
CA ALA A 197 -16.54 -20.54 2.33
C ALA A 197 -17.78 -21.47 2.36
N PRO A 198 -18.94 -21.02 2.84
CA PRO A 198 -20.20 -21.78 2.72
C PRO A 198 -20.56 -22.01 1.25
N ALA A 199 -21.47 -22.94 0.99
CA ALA A 199 -22.00 -23.12 -0.35
C ALA A 199 -22.69 -21.82 -0.83
N PRO A 200 -22.63 -21.51 -2.15
CA PRO A 200 -23.25 -20.32 -2.70
C PRO A 200 -24.73 -20.21 -2.29
N GLN A 201 -25.12 -19.04 -1.80
CA GLN A 201 -26.50 -18.74 -1.44
C GLN A 201 -27.03 -17.58 -2.30
N PRO A 202 -28.33 -17.59 -2.67
CA PRO A 202 -28.91 -16.41 -3.32
C PRO A 202 -28.80 -15.20 -2.39
N LEU A 203 -28.34 -14.07 -2.95
CA LEU A 203 -28.13 -12.81 -2.22
C LEU A 203 -29.39 -12.39 -1.44
N VAL A 204 -29.37 -12.60 -0.13
CA VAL A 204 -30.27 -11.94 0.81
C VAL A 204 -29.56 -10.65 1.26
N LYS A 205 -30.23 -9.53 1.15
CA LYS A 205 -29.65 -8.19 1.33
C LYS A 205 -29.19 -7.81 2.75
N ASP A 206 -29.28 -8.72 3.70
CA ASP A 206 -28.86 -8.49 5.10
C ASP A 206 -27.62 -9.31 5.42
N ILE A 207 -26.44 -8.83 5.01
CA ILE A 207 -25.18 -9.36 5.48
C ILE A 207 -24.77 -8.55 6.71
N ALA A 208 -24.73 -9.21 7.87
CA ALA A 208 -24.09 -8.67 9.05
C ALA A 208 -22.67 -8.19 8.70
N ALA A 209 -22.25 -7.05 9.26
CA ALA A 209 -20.93 -6.47 9.03
C ALA A 209 -19.84 -7.54 9.11
N PRO A 210 -18.86 -7.54 8.18
CA PRO A 210 -17.78 -8.52 8.18
C PRO A 210 -17.05 -8.49 9.53
N TYR A 211 -16.61 -9.68 9.98
CA TYR A 211 -15.80 -9.84 11.18
C TYR A 211 -14.55 -8.96 11.02
N ASP A 212 -14.44 -7.93 11.83
CA ASP A 212 -13.29 -7.04 11.92
C ASP A 212 -12.37 -7.57 13.03
N PRO A 213 -11.23 -8.20 12.70
CA PRO A 213 -10.27 -8.66 13.70
C PRO A 213 -9.67 -7.51 14.51
N LEU A 214 -9.75 -6.27 14.02
CA LEU A 214 -9.23 -5.08 14.68
C LEU A 214 -10.23 -4.45 15.67
N ARG A 215 -11.44 -4.99 15.80
CA ARG A 215 -12.47 -4.50 16.75
C ARG A 215 -12.01 -4.50 18.22
N ARG A 216 -10.95 -5.25 18.55
CA ARG A 216 -10.34 -5.27 19.89
C ARG A 216 -9.33 -4.15 20.13
N LEU A 217 -8.85 -3.51 19.07
CA LEU A 217 -7.88 -2.42 19.14
C LEU A 217 -8.61 -1.11 19.40
N THR A 218 -8.83 -0.81 20.68
CA THR A 218 -9.51 0.42 21.12
C THR A 218 -8.51 1.38 21.75
N GLY A 219 -8.80 2.67 21.65
CA GLY A 219 -7.98 3.72 22.27
C GLY A 219 -6.94 4.37 21.37
N HIS A 220 -6.81 3.91 20.13
CA HIS A 220 -5.90 4.50 19.13
C HIS A 220 -6.66 5.43 18.18
N ARG A 221 -5.98 6.47 17.68
CA ARG A 221 -6.53 7.37 16.65
C ARG A 221 -6.66 6.67 15.31
N TRP A 222 -5.73 5.77 15.03
CA TRP A 222 -5.69 4.96 13.82
C TRP A 222 -4.91 3.66 14.05
N THR A 223 -5.26 2.62 13.29
CA THR A 223 -4.58 1.31 13.30
C THR A 223 -4.37 0.81 11.88
N SER A 224 -3.23 0.18 11.61
CA SER A 224 -3.00 -0.56 10.37
C SER A 224 -3.71 -1.91 10.36
N HIS A 225 -3.51 -2.68 9.31
CA HIS A 225 -3.77 -4.13 9.34
C HIS A 225 -2.68 -4.85 10.15
N VAL A 226 -2.95 -6.12 10.48
CA VAL A 226 -1.95 -6.99 11.13
C VAL A 226 -0.88 -7.38 10.10
N PHE A 227 0.38 -7.10 10.42
CA PHE A 227 1.54 -7.55 9.68
C PHE A 227 2.51 -8.24 10.63
N GLU A 228 2.85 -9.49 10.35
CA GLU A 228 3.73 -10.31 11.19
C GLU A 228 3.32 -10.37 12.68
N GLY A 229 2.01 -10.33 12.97
CA GLY A 229 1.48 -10.35 14.32
C GLY A 229 1.56 -9.00 15.05
N LEU A 230 1.96 -7.93 14.39
CA LEU A 230 2.00 -6.56 14.90
C LEU A 230 1.04 -5.66 14.13
N VAL A 231 0.54 -4.64 14.80
CA VAL A 231 -0.32 -3.59 14.24
C VAL A 231 0.34 -2.25 14.51
N CYS A 232 0.58 -1.48 13.46
CA CYS A 232 1.00 -0.10 13.60
C CYS A 232 -0.19 0.73 14.10
N VAL A 233 0.01 1.50 15.14
CA VAL A 233 -1.01 2.37 15.76
C VAL A 233 -0.55 3.81 15.79
N GLU A 234 -1.50 4.74 15.72
CA GLU A 234 -1.26 6.16 15.91
C GLU A 234 -1.99 6.65 17.15
N ASP A 235 -1.26 7.22 18.07
CA ASP A 235 -1.74 7.82 19.31
C ASP A 235 -1.44 9.32 19.35
N GLU A 236 -1.69 9.96 20.49
CA GLU A 236 -1.35 11.39 20.68
C GLU A 236 0.15 11.65 20.60
N SER A 237 0.98 10.69 20.99
CA SER A 237 2.44 10.75 21.00
C SER A 237 3.09 10.40 19.65
N GLY A 238 2.30 9.96 18.66
CA GLY A 238 2.76 9.53 17.35
C GLY A 238 2.47 8.07 17.05
N PHE A 239 3.33 7.45 16.22
CA PHE A 239 3.19 6.06 15.79
C PHE A 239 3.97 5.10 16.68
N GLY A 240 3.41 3.92 16.90
CA GLY A 240 4.01 2.81 17.62
C GLY A 240 3.43 1.47 17.16
N PHE A 241 3.67 0.40 17.90
CA PHE A 241 3.18 -0.93 17.53
C PHE A 241 2.59 -1.65 18.74
N VAL A 242 1.48 -2.34 18.50
CA VAL A 242 0.84 -3.24 19.46
C VAL A 242 0.75 -4.64 18.86
N ASP A 243 0.55 -5.65 19.72
CA ASP A 243 0.18 -6.98 19.27
C ASP A 243 -1.34 -7.08 18.94
N THR A 244 -1.79 -8.24 18.52
CA THR A 244 -3.20 -8.50 18.19
C THR A 244 -4.15 -8.44 19.38
N ASP A 245 -3.63 -8.47 20.58
CA ASP A 245 -4.37 -8.35 21.85
C ASP A 245 -4.34 -6.94 22.42
N ASN A 246 -3.79 -5.97 21.66
CA ASN A 246 -3.67 -4.56 22.02
C ASN A 246 -2.63 -4.29 23.13
N ASN A 247 -1.65 -5.19 23.34
CA ASN A 247 -0.55 -4.92 24.25
C ASN A 247 0.53 -4.11 23.54
N PRO A 248 1.07 -3.04 24.15
CA PRO A 248 2.15 -2.27 23.58
C PRO A 248 3.42 -3.12 23.39
N VAL A 249 3.94 -3.15 22.17
CA VAL A 249 5.22 -3.81 21.82
C VAL A 249 6.31 -2.75 21.61
N ILE A 250 6.00 -1.70 20.84
CA ILE A 250 6.89 -0.56 20.65
C ILE A 250 6.06 0.70 20.97
N PRO A 251 6.45 1.49 21.99
CA PRO A 251 5.69 2.68 22.38
C PRO A 251 5.53 3.68 21.23
N ALA A 252 4.41 4.39 21.22
CA ALA A 252 4.15 5.46 20.27
C ALA A 252 5.16 6.60 20.48
N GLN A 253 6.08 6.79 19.53
CA GLN A 253 7.18 7.73 19.60
C GLN A 253 7.66 8.24 18.24
N PHE A 254 7.20 7.63 17.15
CA PHE A 254 7.63 7.99 15.80
C PHE A 254 6.71 9.04 15.22
N VAL A 255 7.26 9.93 14.38
CA VAL A 255 6.46 10.86 13.55
C VAL A 255 5.63 10.08 12.54
N TRP A 256 6.19 8.96 12.05
CA TRP A 256 5.55 8.00 11.18
C TRP A 256 6.22 6.62 11.33
N ALA A 257 5.46 5.53 11.11
CA ALA A 257 5.98 4.18 11.04
C ALA A 257 5.27 3.39 9.94
N GLY A 258 6.04 2.59 9.20
CA GLY A 258 5.57 1.61 8.23
C GLY A 258 5.15 0.31 8.89
N ASP A 259 4.56 -0.60 8.11
CA ASP A 259 4.24 -1.95 8.58
C ASP A 259 5.51 -2.82 8.63
N PHE A 260 5.53 -3.78 9.54
CA PHE A 260 6.62 -4.77 9.61
C PHE A 260 6.61 -5.69 8.39
N ARG A 261 7.80 -5.89 7.78
CA ARG A 261 8.03 -6.80 6.67
C ARG A 261 9.40 -7.47 6.82
N GLU A 262 9.45 -8.79 6.82
CA GLU A 262 10.66 -9.57 7.08
C GLU A 262 11.40 -9.09 8.33
N GLY A 263 10.61 -8.84 9.41
CA GLY A 263 11.13 -8.41 10.70
C GLY A 263 11.67 -6.97 10.77
N ARG A 264 11.40 -6.13 9.78
CA ARG A 264 11.86 -4.74 9.70
C ARG A 264 10.69 -3.79 9.44
N ALA A 265 10.77 -2.58 10.00
CA ALA A 265 9.84 -1.49 9.72
C ALA A 265 10.59 -0.17 9.52
N GLU A 266 10.21 0.56 8.49
CA GLU A 266 10.69 1.93 8.27
C GLU A 266 10.04 2.85 9.30
N VAL A 267 10.80 3.76 9.86
CA VAL A 267 10.29 4.76 10.81
C VAL A 267 10.82 6.14 10.48
N GLN A 268 10.04 7.15 10.83
CA GLN A 268 10.45 8.55 10.75
C GLN A 268 10.46 9.17 12.15
N THR A 269 11.51 9.88 12.44
CA THR A 269 11.65 10.75 13.63
C THR A 269 11.79 12.20 13.18
N PRO A 270 11.81 13.19 14.08
CA PRO A 270 12.11 14.57 13.71
C PRO A 270 13.48 14.76 13.06
N THR A 271 14.42 13.85 13.25
CA THR A 271 15.78 13.90 12.69
C THR A 271 15.92 13.28 11.32
N GLY A 272 15.03 12.34 10.94
CA GLY A 272 15.06 11.68 9.66
C GLY A 272 14.37 10.30 9.66
N MET A 273 14.57 9.56 8.57
CA MET A 273 14.10 8.19 8.42
C MET A 273 15.15 7.19 8.86
N GLY A 274 14.69 6.08 9.43
CA GLY A 274 15.50 4.93 9.84
C GLY A 274 14.76 3.61 9.63
N LEU A 275 15.40 2.51 10.00
CA LEU A 275 14.86 1.15 9.97
C LEU A 275 14.98 0.55 11.37
N ILE A 276 13.91 -0.08 11.85
CA ILE A 276 13.89 -0.74 13.17
C ILE A 276 13.66 -2.24 13.04
N ASP A 277 14.08 -2.98 14.06
CA ASP A 277 13.71 -4.36 14.29
C ASP A 277 12.40 -4.50 15.09
N ARG A 278 11.96 -5.74 15.33
CA ARG A 278 10.72 -6.04 16.07
C ARG A 278 10.76 -5.64 17.55
N GLN A 279 11.93 -5.36 18.10
CA GLN A 279 12.15 -4.86 19.44
C GLN A 279 12.16 -3.33 19.50
N GLY A 280 12.07 -2.66 18.34
CA GLY A 280 12.14 -1.21 18.22
C GLY A 280 13.56 -0.66 18.24
N SER A 281 14.56 -1.52 18.15
CA SER A 281 15.97 -1.10 18.07
C SER A 281 16.30 -0.65 16.63
N TYR A 282 17.05 0.46 16.51
CA TYR A 282 17.45 0.94 15.20
C TYR A 282 18.48 0.01 14.54
N VAL A 283 18.11 -0.52 13.39
CA VAL A 283 19.00 -1.23 12.47
C VAL A 283 19.72 -0.22 11.56
N ILE A 284 18.97 0.76 11.06
CA ILE A 284 19.51 1.94 10.37
C ILE A 284 19.06 3.16 11.19
N PRO A 285 19.99 3.99 11.69
CA PRO A 285 19.65 5.15 12.53
C PRO A 285 18.79 6.17 11.78
N PRO A 286 17.92 6.93 12.47
CA PRO A 286 16.96 7.83 11.85
C PRO A 286 17.58 9.19 11.51
N GLU A 287 18.57 9.19 10.62
CA GLU A 287 19.32 10.37 10.20
C GLU A 287 19.30 10.60 8.68
N TYR A 288 18.56 9.77 7.95
CA TYR A 288 18.53 9.76 6.49
C TYR A 288 17.28 10.46 5.95
N GLU A 289 17.41 11.00 4.73
CA GLU A 289 16.28 11.64 4.03
C GLU A 289 15.22 10.63 3.60
N ILE A 290 15.68 9.46 3.14
CA ILE A 290 14.85 8.33 2.72
C ILE A 290 15.52 7.04 3.16
N VAL A 291 14.72 6.14 3.71
CA VAL A 291 15.04 4.72 3.88
C VAL A 291 13.88 3.97 3.21
N ASP A 292 14.17 3.19 2.16
CA ASP A 292 13.20 2.40 1.39
C ASP A 292 13.64 0.94 1.44
N TYR A 293 13.05 0.18 2.37
CA TYR A 293 13.40 -1.21 2.62
C TYR A 293 12.74 -2.14 1.60
N ASP A 294 13.57 -2.93 0.94
CA ASP A 294 13.16 -4.00 0.05
C ASP A 294 13.24 -5.36 0.76
N PRO A 295 12.14 -5.91 1.32
CA PRO A 295 12.18 -7.18 2.01
C PRO A 295 12.55 -8.35 1.10
N ALA A 296 12.16 -8.34 -0.19
CA ALA A 296 12.47 -9.42 -1.11
C ALA A 296 13.98 -9.51 -1.43
N ALA A 297 14.63 -8.36 -1.57
CA ALA A 297 16.08 -8.29 -1.77
C ALA A 297 16.86 -8.26 -0.45
N SER A 298 16.18 -8.13 0.71
CA SER A 298 16.79 -7.95 2.04
C SER A 298 17.76 -6.78 2.10
N VAL A 299 17.47 -5.68 1.38
CA VAL A 299 18.30 -4.47 1.35
C VAL A 299 17.44 -3.22 1.56
N ALA A 300 18.05 -2.14 2.01
CA ALA A 300 17.44 -0.82 2.07
C ALA A 300 18.15 0.15 1.13
N HIS A 301 17.38 0.88 0.31
CA HIS A 301 17.88 2.03 -0.43
C HIS A 301 17.84 3.25 0.48
N VAL A 302 19.00 3.79 0.76
CA VAL A 302 19.16 4.89 1.72
C VAL A 302 19.64 6.13 1.00
N ARG A 303 18.95 7.26 1.22
CA ARG A 303 19.34 8.56 0.68
C ARG A 303 19.87 9.48 1.76
N HIS A 304 21.04 10.05 1.52
CA HIS A 304 21.69 11.02 2.41
C HIS A 304 22.36 12.12 1.58
N ASN A 305 22.07 13.39 1.88
CA ASN A 305 22.57 14.55 1.14
C ASN A 305 22.35 14.44 -0.39
N GLY A 306 21.15 13.97 -0.78
CA GLY A 306 20.78 13.78 -2.17
C GLY A 306 21.44 12.61 -2.88
N ARG A 307 22.28 11.81 -2.21
CA ARG A 307 22.97 10.64 -2.77
C ARG A 307 22.42 9.34 -2.20
N TRP A 308 22.52 8.27 -2.96
CA TRP A 308 21.98 6.96 -2.63
C TRP A 308 23.06 5.93 -2.31
N ALA A 309 22.78 5.06 -1.34
CA ALA A 309 23.55 3.87 -1.05
C ALA A 309 22.61 2.69 -0.74
N LEU A 310 23.15 1.46 -0.83
CA LEU A 310 22.48 0.24 -0.35
C LEU A 310 23.01 -0.11 1.03
N PHE A 311 22.09 -0.58 1.87
CA PHE A 311 22.38 -1.18 3.18
C PHE A 311 21.78 -2.58 3.21
N ASP A 312 22.41 -3.51 3.91
CA ASP A 312 21.83 -4.82 4.15
C ASP A 312 20.72 -4.74 5.25
N TYR A 313 20.03 -5.85 5.47
CA TYR A 313 18.97 -5.95 6.47
C TYR A 313 19.48 -5.87 7.93
N LEU A 314 20.81 -5.90 8.15
CA LEU A 314 21.48 -5.69 9.44
C LEU A 314 21.94 -4.25 9.64
N GLY A 315 21.78 -3.39 8.62
CA GLY A 315 22.16 -1.99 8.66
C GLY A 315 23.61 -1.71 8.25
N HIS A 316 24.32 -2.69 7.68
CA HIS A 316 25.64 -2.44 7.14
C HIS A 316 25.56 -1.85 5.74
N ARG A 317 26.32 -0.79 5.50
CA ARG A 317 26.36 -0.17 4.18
C ARG A 317 27.09 -1.05 3.18
N LEU A 318 26.40 -1.41 2.09
CA LEU A 318 26.92 -2.28 1.02
C LEU A 318 27.61 -1.50 -0.10
N THR A 319 27.18 -0.25 -0.35
CA THR A 319 27.72 0.58 -1.45
C THR A 319 28.11 1.97 -0.96
N GLU A 320 29.01 2.64 -1.68
CA GLU A 320 29.26 4.06 -1.48
C GLU A 320 28.06 4.91 -1.95
N PHE A 321 27.89 6.11 -1.36
CA PHE A 321 26.84 7.04 -1.76
C PHE A 321 27.10 7.62 -3.17
N ARG A 322 26.11 7.45 -4.08
CA ARG A 322 26.16 7.86 -5.49
C ARG A 322 24.96 8.74 -5.86
N GLN A 323 25.04 9.47 -6.98
CA GLN A 323 23.97 10.35 -7.46
C GLN A 323 22.71 9.56 -7.88
N GLU A 324 22.90 8.39 -8.48
CA GLU A 324 21.81 7.51 -8.92
C GLU A 324 21.55 6.42 -7.86
N ALA A 325 20.28 6.07 -7.68
CA ALA A 325 19.92 4.96 -6.81
C ALA A 325 20.51 3.67 -7.39
N PRO A 326 21.31 2.92 -6.62
CA PRO A 326 21.84 1.65 -7.08
C PRO A 326 20.70 0.65 -7.30
N GLU A 327 20.77 -0.13 -8.38
CA GLU A 327 19.87 -1.26 -8.54
C GLU A 327 20.18 -2.31 -7.45
N PRO A 328 19.16 -3.02 -6.93
CA PRO A 328 19.41 -4.12 -6.02
C PRO A 328 20.28 -5.16 -6.75
N CYS A 329 21.46 -5.38 -6.24
CA CYS A 329 22.38 -6.38 -6.79
C CYS A 329 21.72 -7.76 -6.66
N GLY A 330 21.81 -8.57 -7.72
CA GLY A 330 21.47 -9.98 -7.66
C GLY A 330 22.27 -10.72 -6.57
N PRO A 331 21.91 -11.94 -6.21
CA PRO A 331 22.39 -12.68 -5.03
C PRO A 331 23.90 -12.93 -4.91
N GLU A 332 24.72 -12.43 -5.83
CA GLU A 332 26.17 -12.65 -5.84
C GLU A 332 27.01 -11.67 -5.00
N ILE A 333 26.41 -10.56 -4.49
CA ILE A 333 27.17 -9.53 -3.73
C ILE A 333 26.88 -9.58 -2.22
N CYS A 334 25.92 -10.38 -1.78
CA CYS A 334 25.60 -10.58 -0.36
C CYS A 334 26.26 -11.84 0.24
N ARG A 335 27.47 -12.21 -0.21
CA ARG A 335 28.28 -13.28 0.42
C ARG A 335 29.50 -12.74 1.09
#